data_b29be14a161b8d72ef73a28915e36230
#
_entry.id   b29be14a161b8d72ef73a28915e36230
#
_cell.length_a   1.000
_cell.length_b   1.000
_cell.length_c   1.000
_cell.angle_alpha   90.00
_cell.angle_beta   90.00
_cell.angle_gamma   90.00
#
_symmetry.space_group_name_H-M   'P 1'
#
loop_
_entity.id
_entity.type
_entity.pdbx_description
1 polymer ?
#
loop_
_entity_poly.entity_id
_entity_poly.type
_entity_poly.pdbx_seq_one_letter_code
_entity_poly.pdbx_strand_id
1 'polypeptide(L)'
;MHSINSILALFYRELKITYRNFSDILSILMFFLLGILIFVFSIGPNTEIFNQIGIGVIWTLILLSNNLSLRKFYQNDFNDGSIILLHMSGLSYELIVLIKIIIIWTFLQLPFFIIIPIAAILLNIELPNINLILISFLIGSPILTSIASISGSMNLLNKRNFAIGSIIIMILSIPVIIFSVSIINASEEMVKAQLIVLMGILFFF
;
A
#
# COMPACT_ATOMS: atom_id res chain seq x y z
N MET A 1 -32.64 8.86 -1.56
CA MET A 1 -32.47 7.87 -2.64
C MET A 1 -31.43 8.28 -3.71
N HIS A 2 -31.31 9.56 -4.10
CA HIS A 2 -30.29 10.00 -5.07
C HIS A 2 -28.84 9.76 -4.64
N SER A 3 -28.50 9.92 -3.37
CA SER A 3 -27.13 9.77 -2.87
C SER A 3 -26.56 8.34 -2.97
N ILE A 4 -27.39 7.31 -2.72
CA ILE A 4 -26.95 5.92 -2.78
C ILE A 4 -26.63 5.52 -4.22
N ASN A 5 -27.46 5.94 -5.18
CA ASN A 5 -27.21 5.64 -6.60
C ASN A 5 -25.94 6.34 -7.12
N SER A 6 -25.66 7.56 -6.64
CA SER A 6 -24.42 8.28 -7.00
C SER A 6 -23.19 7.62 -6.41
N ILE A 7 -23.26 7.10 -5.17
CA ILE A 7 -22.17 6.36 -4.52
C ILE A 7 -21.87 5.05 -5.28
N LEU A 8 -22.92 4.29 -5.62
CA LEU A 8 -22.77 3.06 -6.40
C LEU A 8 -22.21 3.34 -7.79
N ALA A 9 -22.67 4.39 -8.46
CA ALA A 9 -22.15 4.79 -9.77
C ALA A 9 -20.66 5.17 -9.70
N LEU A 10 -20.24 5.90 -8.66
CA LEU A 10 -18.85 6.24 -8.42
C LEU A 10 -18.02 4.97 -8.18
N PHE A 11 -18.48 4.08 -7.32
CA PHE A 11 -17.80 2.83 -7.02
C PHE A 11 -17.59 2.00 -8.29
N TYR A 12 -18.62 1.87 -9.12
CA TYR A 12 -18.54 1.12 -10.39
C TYR A 12 -17.61 1.80 -11.40
N ARG A 13 -17.61 3.13 -11.45
CA ARG A 13 -16.68 3.91 -12.29
C ARG A 13 -15.23 3.64 -11.89
N GLU A 14 -14.91 3.77 -10.60
CA GLU A 14 -13.54 3.55 -10.09
C GLU A 14 -13.08 2.11 -10.30
N LEU A 15 -13.95 1.12 -10.06
CA LEU A 15 -13.66 -0.28 -10.37
C LEU A 15 -13.28 -0.46 -11.83
N LYS A 16 -14.06 0.10 -12.75
CA LYS A 16 -13.83 -0.04 -14.19
C LYS A 16 -12.54 0.64 -14.63
N ILE A 17 -12.24 1.81 -14.08
CA ILE A 17 -10.99 2.54 -14.38
C ILE A 17 -9.78 1.73 -13.89
N THR A 18 -9.83 1.23 -12.65
CA THR A 18 -8.74 0.45 -12.06
C THR A 18 -8.53 -0.86 -12.81
N TYR A 19 -9.60 -1.56 -13.17
CA TYR A 19 -9.51 -2.79 -13.97
C TYR A 19 -8.90 -2.56 -15.36
N ARG A 20 -9.23 -1.46 -16.02
CA ARG A 20 -8.64 -1.10 -17.33
C ARG A 20 -7.14 -0.79 -17.22
N ASN A 21 -6.69 -0.36 -16.07
CA ASN A 21 -5.29 -0.03 -15.80
C ASN A 21 -4.55 -1.18 -15.06
N PHE A 22 -5.01 -2.43 -15.22
CA PHE A 22 -4.42 -3.59 -14.54
C PHE A 22 -2.93 -3.80 -14.88
N SER A 23 -2.48 -3.38 -16.06
CA SER A 23 -1.07 -3.40 -16.46
C SER A 23 -0.17 -2.62 -15.49
N ASP A 24 -0.70 -1.56 -14.88
CA ASP A 24 0.04 -0.75 -13.93
C ASP A 24 0.22 -1.49 -12.60
N ILE A 25 -0.84 -2.18 -12.16
CA ILE A 25 -0.80 -3.03 -10.98
C ILE A 25 0.21 -4.16 -11.19
N LEU A 26 0.17 -4.81 -12.36
CA LEU A 26 1.13 -5.85 -12.71
C LEU A 26 2.57 -5.33 -12.69
N SER A 27 2.82 -4.12 -13.18
CA SER A 27 4.15 -3.49 -13.15
C SER A 27 4.66 -3.28 -11.71
N ILE A 28 3.77 -2.89 -10.78
CA ILE A 28 4.10 -2.71 -9.37
C ILE A 28 4.45 -4.05 -8.71
N LEU A 29 3.67 -5.09 -8.98
CA LEU A 29 3.91 -6.43 -8.48
C LEU A 29 5.20 -7.04 -9.04
N MET A 30 5.46 -6.82 -10.33
CA MET A 30 6.73 -7.23 -10.97
C MET A 30 7.92 -6.50 -10.40
N PHE A 31 7.81 -5.20 -10.11
CA PHE A 31 8.87 -4.44 -9.43
C PHE A 31 9.20 -5.04 -8.07
N PHE A 32 8.18 -5.40 -7.28
CA PHE A 32 8.37 -6.06 -5.99
C PHE A 32 9.07 -7.41 -6.15
N LEU A 33 8.58 -8.28 -7.05
CA LEU A 33 9.18 -9.61 -7.29
C LEU A 33 10.62 -9.50 -7.78
N LEU A 34 10.90 -8.61 -8.74
CA LEU A 34 12.25 -8.38 -9.22
C LEU A 34 13.16 -7.85 -8.10
N GLY A 35 12.66 -6.98 -7.24
CA GLY A 35 13.37 -6.52 -6.06
C GLY A 35 13.75 -7.66 -5.14
N ILE A 36 12.82 -8.57 -4.81
CA ILE A 36 13.10 -9.78 -4.01
C ILE A 36 14.18 -10.63 -4.69
N LEU A 37 14.06 -10.91 -5.99
CA LEU A 37 15.03 -11.72 -6.72
C LEU A 37 16.42 -11.07 -6.72
N ILE A 38 16.52 -9.75 -6.86
CA ILE A 38 17.80 -9.03 -6.77
C ILE A 38 18.44 -9.26 -5.40
N PHE A 39 17.69 -9.17 -4.30
CA PHE A 39 18.22 -9.44 -2.96
C PHE A 39 18.66 -10.89 -2.81
N VAL A 40 17.87 -11.85 -3.28
CA VAL A 40 18.20 -13.28 -3.23
C VAL A 40 19.51 -13.57 -3.99
N PHE A 41 19.66 -13.05 -5.19
CA PHE A 41 20.87 -13.27 -5.99
C PHE A 41 22.10 -12.51 -5.46
N SER A 42 21.89 -11.32 -4.88
CA SER A 42 23.00 -10.51 -4.35
C SER A 42 23.60 -11.08 -3.07
N ILE A 43 22.77 -11.63 -2.19
CA ILE A 43 23.20 -12.19 -0.90
C ILE A 43 23.70 -13.64 -1.08
N GLY A 44 23.16 -14.35 -2.07
CA GLY A 44 23.44 -15.77 -2.28
C GLY A 44 22.82 -16.67 -1.19
N PRO A 45 23.24 -17.92 -1.03
CA PRO A 45 22.59 -18.92 -0.18
C PRO A 45 22.93 -18.75 1.32
N ASN A 46 22.83 -17.54 1.85
CA ASN A 46 23.10 -17.24 3.27
C ASN A 46 21.80 -17.11 4.06
N THR A 47 21.37 -18.20 4.69
CA THR A 47 20.11 -18.26 5.44
C THR A 47 20.11 -17.38 6.69
N GLU A 48 21.26 -17.17 7.34
CA GLU A 48 21.36 -16.33 8.55
C GLU A 48 21.06 -14.87 8.24
N ILE A 49 21.58 -14.35 7.12
CA ILE A 49 21.31 -12.98 6.69
C ILE A 49 19.84 -12.84 6.35
N PHE A 50 19.25 -13.77 5.62
CA PHE A 50 17.83 -13.70 5.27
C PHE A 50 16.92 -13.72 6.48
N ASN A 51 17.23 -14.52 7.51
CA ASN A 51 16.46 -14.52 8.75
C ASN A 51 16.51 -13.18 9.49
N GLN A 52 17.62 -12.47 9.41
CA GLN A 52 17.79 -11.17 10.08
C GLN A 52 17.10 -10.02 9.34
N ILE A 53 17.22 -9.95 8.01
CA ILE A 53 16.80 -8.78 7.24
C ILE A 53 15.59 -9.03 6.32
N GLY A 54 15.23 -10.29 6.06
CA GLY A 54 14.26 -10.65 5.02
C GLY A 54 12.90 -9.97 5.14
N ILE A 55 12.42 -9.80 6.36
CA ILE A 55 11.14 -9.13 6.62
C ILE A 55 11.23 -7.63 6.37
N GLY A 56 12.34 -7.01 6.80
CA GLY A 56 12.63 -5.62 6.49
C GLY A 56 12.71 -5.38 4.98
N VAL A 57 13.29 -6.33 4.23
CA VAL A 57 13.35 -6.29 2.76
C VAL A 57 11.94 -6.35 2.15
N ILE A 58 11.08 -7.26 2.61
CA ILE A 58 9.69 -7.36 2.15
C ILE A 58 8.96 -6.02 2.35
N TRP A 59 8.97 -5.47 3.56
CA TRP A 59 8.29 -4.22 3.87
C TRP A 59 8.85 -3.02 3.11
N THR A 60 10.16 -2.94 2.98
CA THR A 60 10.82 -1.88 2.20
C THR A 60 10.42 -1.94 0.72
N LEU A 61 10.39 -3.14 0.14
CA LEU A 61 9.97 -3.31 -1.26
C LEU A 61 8.48 -3.05 -1.45
N ILE A 62 7.62 -3.39 -0.48
CA ILE A 62 6.20 -3.01 -0.50
C ILE A 62 6.06 -1.49 -0.51
N LEU A 63 6.79 -0.78 0.35
CA LEU A 63 6.78 0.69 0.40
C LEU A 63 7.22 1.29 -0.93
N LEU A 64 8.34 0.82 -1.49
CA LEU A 64 8.84 1.31 -2.77
C LEU A 64 7.87 1.02 -3.92
N SER A 65 7.26 -0.17 -3.93
CA SER A 65 6.25 -0.56 -4.91
C SER A 65 5.01 0.34 -4.82
N ASN A 66 4.52 0.62 -3.61
CA ASN A 66 3.40 1.52 -3.39
C ASN A 66 3.71 2.95 -3.84
N ASN A 67 4.95 3.42 -3.69
CA ASN A 67 5.37 4.74 -4.15
C ASN A 67 5.23 4.90 -5.68
N LEU A 68 5.36 3.82 -6.46
CA LEU A 68 5.14 3.85 -7.90
C LEU A 68 3.66 4.11 -8.27
N SER A 69 2.72 3.74 -7.41
CA SER A 69 1.28 3.92 -7.66
C SER A 69 0.79 5.35 -7.46
N LEU A 70 1.53 6.17 -6.72
CA LEU A 70 1.14 7.52 -6.29
C LEU A 70 0.70 8.44 -7.41
N ARG A 71 1.43 8.41 -8.53
CA ARG A 71 1.20 9.32 -9.65
C ARG A 71 -0.21 9.18 -10.25
N LYS A 72 -0.87 8.03 -10.02
CA LYS A 72 -2.12 7.68 -10.68
C LYS A 72 -3.35 7.88 -9.79
N PHE A 73 -3.16 8.13 -8.49
CA PHE A 73 -4.25 8.22 -7.54
C PHE A 73 -5.30 9.27 -7.92
N TYR A 74 -4.84 10.48 -8.20
CA TYR A 74 -5.73 11.62 -8.48
C TYR A 74 -5.39 12.37 -9.77
N GLN A 75 -4.20 12.16 -10.33
CA GLN A 75 -3.67 12.99 -11.41
C GLN A 75 -4.57 13.00 -12.65
N ASN A 76 -5.10 11.85 -13.04
CA ASN A 76 -5.97 11.75 -14.21
C ASN A 76 -7.29 12.50 -13.97
N ASP A 77 -7.96 12.21 -12.85
CA ASP A 77 -9.24 12.83 -12.51
C ASP A 77 -9.12 14.34 -12.23
N PHE A 78 -7.95 14.78 -11.77
CA PHE A 78 -7.66 16.20 -11.62
C PHE A 78 -7.47 16.89 -12.97
N ASN A 79 -6.70 16.28 -13.87
CA ASN A 79 -6.44 16.83 -15.20
C ASN A 79 -7.71 16.89 -16.06
N ASP A 80 -8.57 15.88 -15.95
CA ASP A 80 -9.84 15.76 -16.69
C ASP A 80 -10.97 16.59 -16.06
N GLY A 81 -10.76 17.20 -14.89
CA GLY A 81 -11.80 17.90 -14.13
C GLY A 81 -12.87 16.98 -13.53
N SER A 82 -12.69 15.66 -13.58
CA SER A 82 -13.67 14.68 -13.09
C SER A 82 -13.97 14.82 -11.59
N ILE A 83 -12.97 15.22 -10.77
CA ILE A 83 -13.16 15.44 -9.32
C ILE A 83 -14.22 16.53 -9.07
N ILE A 84 -14.16 17.62 -9.83
CA ILE A 84 -15.12 18.74 -9.71
C ILE A 84 -16.51 18.29 -10.16
N LEU A 85 -16.60 17.54 -11.26
CA LEU A 85 -17.87 17.02 -11.77
C LEU A 85 -18.53 16.05 -10.78
N LEU A 86 -17.75 15.19 -10.12
CA LEU A 86 -18.23 14.30 -9.08
C LEU A 86 -18.74 15.06 -7.86
N HIS A 87 -18.05 16.12 -7.46
CA HIS A 87 -18.53 16.98 -6.38
C HIS A 87 -19.83 17.72 -6.75
N MET A 88 -19.93 18.22 -7.96
CA MET A 88 -21.15 18.87 -8.47
C MET A 88 -22.34 17.91 -8.57
N SER A 89 -22.11 16.59 -8.67
CA SER A 89 -23.17 15.57 -8.63
C SER A 89 -23.71 15.28 -7.23
N GLY A 90 -23.28 16.05 -6.21
CA GLY A 90 -23.74 15.94 -4.81
C GLY A 90 -22.92 14.98 -3.95
N LEU A 91 -21.76 14.53 -4.41
CA LEU A 91 -20.83 13.73 -3.62
C LEU A 91 -19.86 14.63 -2.86
N SER A 92 -19.65 14.37 -1.56
CA SER A 92 -18.61 15.07 -0.81
C SER A 92 -17.21 14.59 -1.22
N TYR A 93 -16.19 15.44 -1.07
CA TYR A 93 -14.81 15.08 -1.38
C TYR A 93 -14.32 13.91 -0.53
N GLU A 94 -14.74 13.84 0.74
CA GLU A 94 -14.38 12.76 1.66
C GLU A 94 -14.89 11.40 1.14
N LEU A 95 -16.12 11.33 0.65
CA LEU A 95 -16.67 10.11 0.07
C LEU A 95 -15.93 9.70 -1.22
N ILE A 96 -15.58 10.67 -2.07
CA ILE A 96 -14.82 10.40 -3.29
C ILE A 96 -13.45 9.80 -2.93
N VAL A 97 -12.74 10.41 -1.97
CA VAL A 97 -11.43 9.95 -1.50
C VAL A 97 -11.52 8.56 -0.88
N LEU A 98 -12.50 8.34 0.02
CA LEU A 98 -12.68 7.06 0.71
C LEU A 98 -12.94 5.91 -0.28
N ILE A 99 -13.82 6.10 -1.25
CA ILE A 99 -14.10 5.09 -2.27
C ILE A 99 -12.86 4.79 -3.10
N LYS A 100 -12.08 5.81 -3.49
CA LYS A 100 -10.82 5.63 -4.20
C LYS A 100 -9.81 4.83 -3.38
N ILE A 101 -9.63 5.16 -2.10
CA ILE A 101 -8.73 4.43 -1.21
C ILE A 101 -9.13 2.95 -1.13
N ILE A 102 -10.40 2.65 -0.90
CA ILE A 102 -10.90 1.27 -0.79
C ILE A 102 -10.63 0.48 -2.08
N ILE A 103 -10.93 1.06 -3.23
CA ILE A 103 -10.76 0.37 -4.52
C ILE A 103 -9.28 0.17 -4.83
N ILE A 104 -8.45 1.20 -4.67
CA ILE A 104 -7.02 1.07 -4.93
C ILE A 104 -6.37 0.11 -3.94
N TRP A 105 -6.74 0.15 -2.66
CA TRP A 105 -6.30 -0.83 -1.68
C TRP A 105 -6.66 -2.25 -2.12
N THR A 106 -7.90 -2.49 -2.52
CA THR A 106 -8.35 -3.81 -2.95
C THR A 106 -7.55 -4.32 -4.15
N PHE A 107 -7.40 -3.53 -5.19
CA PHE A 107 -6.73 -3.97 -6.42
C PHE A 107 -5.21 -4.03 -6.32
N LEU A 108 -4.61 -3.15 -5.53
CA LEU A 108 -3.16 -3.08 -5.39
C LEU A 108 -2.64 -4.01 -4.29
N GLN A 109 -3.33 -4.06 -3.14
CA GLN A 109 -2.81 -4.78 -1.98
C GLN A 109 -3.25 -6.25 -1.92
N LEU A 110 -4.46 -6.60 -2.42
CA LEU A 110 -4.89 -7.99 -2.43
C LEU A 110 -3.91 -8.94 -3.14
N PRO A 111 -3.37 -8.60 -4.32
CA PRO A 111 -2.37 -9.45 -4.96
C PRO A 111 -1.11 -9.70 -4.13
N PHE A 112 -0.73 -8.75 -3.27
CA PHE A 112 0.42 -8.93 -2.37
C PHE A 112 0.20 -10.05 -1.36
N PHE A 113 -1.05 -10.35 -0.94
CA PHE A 113 -1.31 -11.50 -0.06
C PHE A 113 -0.89 -12.84 -0.67
N ILE A 114 -0.89 -12.94 -2.00
CA ILE A 114 -0.42 -14.13 -2.71
C ILE A 114 1.08 -14.09 -2.91
N ILE A 115 1.64 -12.91 -3.16
CA ILE A 115 3.06 -12.74 -3.52
C ILE A 115 3.96 -12.71 -2.27
N ILE A 116 3.50 -12.18 -1.14
CA ILE A 116 4.27 -12.12 0.11
C ILE A 116 4.70 -13.52 0.60
N PRO A 117 3.84 -14.55 0.64
CA PRO A 117 4.28 -15.90 0.98
C PRO A 117 5.36 -16.45 0.04
N ILE A 118 5.24 -16.18 -1.26
CA ILE A 118 6.24 -16.58 -2.25
C ILE A 118 7.57 -15.87 -1.97
N ALA A 119 7.54 -14.56 -1.71
CA ALA A 119 8.71 -13.80 -1.33
C ALA A 119 9.34 -14.28 -0.03
N ALA A 120 8.52 -14.63 0.98
CA ALA A 120 8.98 -15.17 2.26
C ALA A 120 9.70 -16.52 2.09
N ILE A 121 9.19 -17.41 1.23
CA ILE A 121 9.85 -18.68 0.89
C ILE A 121 11.18 -18.41 0.18
N LEU A 122 11.24 -17.50 -0.77
CA LEU A 122 12.47 -17.13 -1.48
C LEU A 122 13.54 -16.54 -0.56
N LEU A 123 13.13 -15.83 0.49
CA LEU A 123 14.00 -15.27 1.52
C LEU A 123 14.22 -16.24 2.69
N ASN A 124 13.83 -17.52 2.55
CA ASN A 124 13.99 -18.55 3.56
C ASN A 124 13.44 -18.18 4.95
N ILE A 125 12.34 -17.44 4.99
CA ILE A 125 11.65 -17.06 6.23
C ILE A 125 10.85 -18.26 6.74
N GLU A 126 10.88 -18.51 8.04
CA GLU A 126 10.18 -19.63 8.68
C GLU A 126 8.66 -19.53 8.52
N LEU A 127 8.00 -20.67 8.30
CA LEU A 127 6.57 -20.76 8.05
C LEU A 127 5.68 -20.08 9.11
N PRO A 128 5.94 -20.22 10.44
CA PRO A 128 5.13 -19.52 11.46
C PRO A 128 5.15 -17.99 11.30
N ASN A 129 6.28 -17.45 10.88
CA ASN A 129 6.48 -16.01 10.70
C ASN A 129 5.70 -15.46 9.49
N ILE A 130 5.40 -16.28 8.49
CA ILE A 130 4.60 -15.87 7.31
C ILE A 130 3.21 -15.41 7.74
N ASN A 131 2.56 -16.11 8.66
CA ASN A 131 1.25 -15.72 9.17
C ASN A 131 1.29 -14.35 9.88
N LEU A 132 2.34 -14.10 10.67
CA LEU A 132 2.52 -12.81 11.34
C LEU A 132 2.76 -11.68 10.33
N ILE A 133 3.53 -11.95 9.26
CA ILE A 133 3.73 -11.00 8.16
C ILE A 133 2.39 -10.67 7.49
N LEU A 134 1.56 -11.67 7.19
CA LEU A 134 0.26 -11.47 6.55
C LEU A 134 -0.72 -10.69 7.44
N ILE A 135 -0.73 -10.96 8.74
CA ILE A 135 -1.57 -10.21 9.70
C ILE A 135 -1.10 -8.75 9.80
N SER A 136 0.20 -8.54 9.95
CA SER A 136 0.75 -7.17 9.99
C SER A 136 0.51 -6.43 8.68
N PHE A 137 0.58 -7.12 7.54
CA PHE A 137 0.29 -6.57 6.22
C PHE A 137 -1.19 -6.21 6.07
N LEU A 138 -2.11 -7.03 6.58
CA LEU A 138 -3.54 -6.74 6.55
C LEU A 138 -3.88 -5.40 7.23
N ILE A 139 -3.21 -5.10 8.34
CA ILE A 139 -3.41 -3.86 9.09
C ILE A 139 -2.56 -2.72 8.52
N GLY A 140 -1.32 -2.99 8.13
CA GLY A 140 -0.38 -1.97 7.65
C GLY A 140 -0.67 -1.50 6.23
N SER A 141 -1.20 -2.36 5.35
CA SER A 141 -1.44 -2.00 3.95
C SER A 141 -2.52 -0.91 3.75
N PRO A 142 -3.66 -0.86 4.50
CA PRO A 142 -4.59 0.25 4.40
C PRO A 142 -3.96 1.58 4.84
N ILE A 143 -3.08 1.55 5.86
CA ILE A 143 -2.36 2.74 6.32
C ILE A 143 -1.46 3.26 5.19
N LEU A 144 -0.67 2.38 4.56
CA LEU A 144 0.19 2.76 3.44
C LEU A 144 -0.62 3.35 2.28
N THR A 145 -1.80 2.80 1.99
CA THR A 145 -2.68 3.30 0.93
C THR A 145 -3.26 4.68 1.28
N SER A 146 -3.62 4.91 2.54
CA SER A 146 -4.10 6.22 3.02
C SER A 146 -2.99 7.27 2.95
N ILE A 147 -1.77 6.94 3.40
CA ILE A 147 -0.60 7.81 3.28
C ILE A 147 -0.31 8.12 1.80
N ALA A 148 -0.42 7.11 0.92
CA ALA A 148 -0.27 7.27 -0.52
C ALA A 148 -1.31 8.23 -1.10
N SER A 149 -2.56 8.16 -0.64
CA SER A 149 -3.64 9.06 -1.01
C SER A 149 -3.35 10.52 -0.62
N ILE A 150 -2.90 10.75 0.63
CA ILE A 150 -2.52 12.09 1.11
C ILE A 150 -1.38 12.65 0.26
N SER A 151 -0.33 11.88 0.05
CA SER A 151 0.80 12.30 -0.79
C SER A 151 0.40 12.55 -2.24
N GLY A 152 -0.49 11.71 -2.79
CA GLY A 152 -1.04 11.88 -4.14
C GLY A 152 -1.78 13.21 -4.30
N SER A 153 -2.59 13.59 -3.31
CA SER A 153 -3.34 14.86 -3.32
C SER A 153 -2.39 16.09 -3.24
N MET A 154 -1.34 16.01 -2.42
CA MET A 154 -0.34 17.08 -2.32
C MET A 154 0.44 17.29 -3.63
N ASN A 155 0.67 16.24 -4.40
CA ASN A 155 1.35 16.32 -5.68
C ASN A 155 0.51 17.00 -6.79
N LEU A 156 -0.82 17.09 -6.64
CA LEU A 156 -1.69 17.77 -7.61
C LEU A 156 -1.38 19.25 -7.73
N LEU A 157 -1.01 19.89 -6.63
CA LEU A 157 -0.70 21.33 -6.59
C LEU A 157 0.68 21.64 -7.18
N ASN A 158 1.60 20.66 -7.19
CA ASN A 158 2.99 20.86 -7.60
C ASN A 158 3.38 19.99 -8.79
N LYS A 159 2.96 20.38 -10.00
CA LYS A 159 3.29 19.64 -11.24
C LYS A 159 4.80 19.47 -11.50
N ARG A 160 5.66 20.27 -10.86
CA ARG A 160 7.12 20.25 -11.05
C ARG A 160 7.89 19.39 -10.02
N ASN A 161 7.33 19.11 -8.84
CA ASN A 161 8.09 18.46 -7.76
C ASN A 161 7.37 17.22 -7.21
N PHE A 162 7.35 16.14 -8.00
CA PHE A 162 6.86 14.81 -7.53
C PHE A 162 7.68 14.26 -6.34
N ALA A 163 8.88 14.77 -6.11
CA ALA A 163 9.74 14.34 -5.02
C ALA A 163 9.11 14.57 -3.64
N ILE A 164 8.33 15.63 -3.46
CA ILE A 164 7.75 15.98 -2.16
C ILE A 164 6.79 14.88 -1.67
N GLY A 165 5.87 14.42 -2.50
CA GLY A 165 4.95 13.35 -2.14
C GLY A 165 5.68 12.04 -1.82
N SER A 166 6.69 11.67 -2.59
CA SER A 166 7.50 10.48 -2.34
C SER A 166 8.24 10.55 -1.00
N ILE A 167 8.78 11.73 -0.63
CA ILE A 167 9.45 11.94 0.65
C ILE A 167 8.45 11.82 1.80
N ILE A 168 7.26 12.42 1.66
CA ILE A 168 6.21 12.37 2.68
C ILE A 168 5.80 10.92 2.97
N ILE A 169 5.57 10.11 1.90
CA ILE A 169 5.28 8.69 2.10
C ILE A 169 6.39 7.99 2.87
N MET A 170 7.64 8.17 2.46
CA MET A 170 8.76 7.50 3.12
C MET A 170 8.79 7.84 4.61
N ILE A 171 8.65 9.13 4.97
CA ILE A 171 8.68 9.56 6.38
C ILE A 171 7.48 9.02 7.16
N LEU A 172 6.26 9.15 6.64
CA LEU A 172 5.04 8.71 7.33
C LEU A 172 4.93 7.19 7.43
N SER A 173 5.57 6.45 6.53
CA SER A 173 5.57 4.99 6.57
C SER A 173 6.58 4.40 7.56
N ILE A 174 7.54 5.17 8.06
CA ILE A 174 8.55 4.67 9.01
C ILE A 174 7.92 3.98 10.22
N PRO A 175 6.94 4.59 10.95
CA PRO A 175 6.32 3.93 12.09
C PRO A 175 5.63 2.60 11.70
N VAL A 176 4.94 2.59 10.56
CA VAL A 176 4.25 1.38 10.08
C VAL A 176 5.24 0.25 9.85
N ILE A 177 6.37 0.53 9.20
CA ILE A 177 7.41 -0.47 8.92
C ILE A 177 8.05 -0.95 10.23
N ILE A 178 8.41 -0.04 11.13
CA ILE A 178 9.05 -0.39 12.41
C ILE A 178 8.16 -1.37 13.19
N PHE A 179 6.90 -1.03 13.39
CA PHE A 179 5.98 -1.90 14.14
C PHE A 179 5.68 -3.20 13.40
N SER A 180 5.56 -3.17 12.08
CA SER A 180 5.30 -4.38 11.29
C SER A 180 6.48 -5.35 11.25
N VAL A 181 7.71 -4.85 11.20
CA VAL A 181 8.92 -5.69 11.22
C VAL A 181 9.17 -6.24 12.63
N SER A 182 8.95 -5.43 13.66
CA SER A 182 9.23 -5.83 15.04
C SER A 182 8.28 -6.91 15.57
N ILE A 183 7.10 -7.09 14.99
CA ILE A 183 6.13 -8.15 15.38
C ILE A 183 6.75 -9.55 15.37
N ILE A 184 7.66 -9.82 14.46
CA ILE A 184 8.14 -11.18 14.21
C ILE A 184 9.16 -11.66 15.25
N ASN A 185 9.96 -10.73 15.77
CA ASN A 185 10.95 -11.03 16.81
C ASN A 185 10.40 -10.75 18.22
N ALA A 186 9.11 -10.46 18.35
CA ALA A 186 8.49 -10.08 19.60
C ALA A 186 7.95 -11.29 20.37
N SER A 187 7.94 -11.22 21.72
CA SER A 187 7.18 -12.15 22.55
C SER A 187 5.68 -12.03 22.28
N GLU A 188 4.89 -13.04 22.58
CA GLU A 188 3.43 -13.06 22.32
C GLU A 188 2.70 -11.83 22.88
N GLU A 189 3.11 -11.35 24.06
CA GLU A 189 2.53 -10.14 24.67
C GLU A 189 2.89 -8.87 23.87
N MET A 190 4.13 -8.77 23.40
CA MET A 190 4.60 -7.67 22.59
C MET A 190 3.95 -7.65 21.19
N VAL A 191 3.70 -8.81 20.59
CA VAL A 191 2.97 -8.92 19.32
C VAL A 191 1.61 -8.24 19.43
N LYS A 192 0.84 -8.54 20.49
CA LYS A 192 -0.47 -7.90 20.73
C LYS A 192 -0.35 -6.39 20.87
N ALA A 193 0.63 -5.91 21.64
CA ALA A 193 0.85 -4.49 21.84
C ALA A 193 1.17 -3.78 20.50
N GLN A 194 2.03 -4.37 19.67
CA GLN A 194 2.42 -3.80 18.38
C GLN A 194 1.25 -3.80 17.39
N LEU A 195 0.42 -4.85 17.36
CA LEU A 195 -0.80 -4.87 16.54
C LEU A 195 -1.80 -3.79 16.97
N ILE A 196 -1.96 -3.56 18.29
CA ILE A 196 -2.81 -2.48 18.82
C ILE A 196 -2.28 -1.11 18.37
N VAL A 197 -0.97 -0.89 18.41
CA VAL A 197 -0.37 0.36 17.92
C VAL A 197 -0.61 0.55 16.43
N LEU A 198 -0.43 -0.50 15.61
CA LEU A 198 -0.75 -0.46 14.18
C LEU A 198 -2.24 -0.15 13.93
N MET A 199 -3.14 -0.76 14.69
CA MET A 199 -4.58 -0.42 14.62
C MET A 199 -4.83 1.03 15.03
N GLY A 200 -4.15 1.55 16.06
CA GLY A 200 -4.24 2.96 16.46
C GLY A 200 -3.79 3.90 15.33
N ILE A 201 -2.72 3.57 14.64
CA ILE A 201 -2.25 4.32 13.47
C ILE A 201 -3.28 4.26 12.34
N LEU A 202 -3.91 3.09 12.10
CA LEU A 202 -4.94 2.94 11.09
C LEU A 202 -6.16 3.83 11.36
N PHE A 203 -6.57 4.01 12.62
CA PHE A 203 -7.67 4.89 12.98
C PHE A 203 -7.33 6.37 12.87
N PHE A 204 -6.04 6.70 12.91
CA PHE A 204 -5.57 8.08 12.77
C PHE A 204 -5.56 8.53 11.30
N PHE A 205 -5.27 7.63 10.37
CA PHE A 205 -5.20 7.89 8.92
C PHE A 205 -6.50 7.50 8.20
#